data_528397b10b5d347ed18c8b134b7cf785
#
_entry.id   528397b10b5d347ed18c8b134b7cf785
#
_cell.length_a   1.000
_cell.length_b   1.000
_cell.length_c   1.000
_cell.angle_alpha   90.00
_cell.angle_beta   90.00
_cell.angle_gamma   90.00
#
_symmetry.space_group_name_H-M   'P 1'
#
loop_
_entity.id
_entity.type
_entity.pdbx_description
1 polymer ?
#
loop_
_entity_poly.entity_id
_entity_poly.type
_entity_poly.pdbx_seq_one_letter_code
_entity_poly.pdbx_strand_id
1 'polypeptide(L)'
;MLLRRLASAALACMLAAPAGAGEFVINPLRVTLDRNSRSSEVVVRNDDSAPLRMQVEGMSWSQDAEGKDRYTAADGLLYFPRTMEIPPGESRIVRVGVRAAPVTREETYRLFLEELPGPPDDATKPGEGASLRVYLRVGVAVFVAPAQTERSAQITKLALGGGEAELVIANTGNVHVRADQLELVGTDRAGERILVQPVPERYFLAGVTKTMRVAIPPDACKRLVALEAVVAGERLDLRRKLDVVPGNCS
;
A
#
# COMPACT_ATOMS: atom_id res chain seq x y z
N MET A 1 54.17 -0.35 -21.10
CA MET A 1 52.80 -0.14 -21.64
C MET A 1 51.66 -0.56 -20.71
N LEU A 2 51.84 -1.54 -19.84
CA LEU A 2 50.81 -2.02 -18.88
C LEU A 2 50.45 -1.01 -17.77
N LEU A 3 51.42 -0.30 -17.21
CA LEU A 3 51.17 0.68 -16.12
C LEU A 3 50.31 1.89 -16.55
N ARG A 4 50.39 2.31 -17.82
CA ARG A 4 49.57 3.41 -18.34
C ARG A 4 48.08 3.06 -18.51
N ARG A 5 47.77 1.79 -18.73
CA ARG A 5 46.37 1.29 -18.87
C ARG A 5 45.69 1.11 -17.50
N LEU A 6 46.44 0.80 -16.44
CA LEU A 6 45.91 0.67 -15.08
C LEU A 6 45.57 2.04 -14.45
N ALA A 7 46.35 3.09 -14.76
CA ALA A 7 46.04 4.45 -14.29
C ALA A 7 44.76 5.05 -14.92
N SER A 8 44.46 4.70 -16.17
CA SER A 8 43.20 5.17 -16.86
C SER A 8 41.95 4.45 -16.35
N ALA A 9 42.04 3.20 -15.90
CA ALA A 9 40.90 2.46 -15.34
C ALA A 9 40.56 2.93 -13.92
N ALA A 10 41.53 3.34 -13.12
CA ALA A 10 41.32 3.85 -11.76
C ALA A 10 40.62 5.24 -11.76
N LEU A 11 40.87 6.07 -12.78
CA LEU A 11 40.27 7.42 -12.87
C LEU A 11 38.80 7.39 -13.31
N ALA A 12 38.34 6.35 -14.02
CA ALA A 12 36.96 6.21 -14.46
C ALA A 12 35.99 5.78 -13.34
N CYS A 13 36.48 5.20 -12.25
CA CYS A 13 35.65 4.79 -11.11
C CYS A 13 35.29 5.93 -10.13
N MET A 14 35.90 7.10 -10.22
CA MET A 14 35.69 8.22 -9.27
C MET A 14 34.55 9.15 -9.64
N LEU A 15 33.84 8.95 -10.75
CA LEU A 15 32.76 9.84 -11.23
C LEU A 15 31.32 9.33 -11.04
N ALA A 16 31.14 8.21 -10.33
CA ALA A 16 29.80 7.81 -9.93
C ALA A 16 29.39 8.61 -8.68
N ALA A 17 28.95 9.85 -8.87
CA ALA A 17 28.23 10.56 -7.82
C ALA A 17 26.94 9.76 -7.52
N PRO A 18 26.65 9.44 -6.26
CA PRO A 18 25.37 8.84 -5.93
C PRO A 18 24.26 9.80 -6.36
N ALA A 19 23.35 9.36 -7.22
CA ALA A 19 22.12 10.07 -7.49
C ALA A 19 21.30 10.01 -6.19
N GLY A 20 21.34 11.08 -5.38
CA GLY A 20 20.50 11.24 -4.21
C GLY A 20 19.04 11.36 -4.67
N ALA A 21 18.24 10.31 -4.51
CA ALA A 21 16.79 10.46 -4.50
C ALA A 21 16.43 11.04 -3.13
N GLY A 22 15.58 12.08 -3.10
CA GLY A 22 15.14 12.71 -1.85
C GLY A 22 14.68 11.62 -0.86
N GLU A 23 15.22 11.63 0.34
CA GLU A 23 14.96 10.61 1.36
C GLU A 23 14.21 11.25 2.54
N PHE A 24 13.03 10.69 2.85
CA PHE A 24 12.28 11.07 4.05
C PHE A 24 11.56 9.86 4.65
N VAL A 25 11.30 9.93 5.94
CA VAL A 25 10.62 8.89 6.70
C VAL A 25 9.31 9.43 7.28
N ILE A 26 8.23 8.66 7.14
CA ILE A 26 6.93 8.95 7.77
C ILE A 26 6.60 7.82 8.75
N ASN A 27 6.33 8.15 9.99
CA ASN A 27 6.01 7.19 11.03
C ASN A 27 4.96 7.76 12.03
N PRO A 28 3.88 7.00 12.31
CA PRO A 28 3.49 5.73 11.73
C PRO A 28 2.79 5.88 10.36
N LEU A 29 2.74 4.81 9.55
CA LEU A 29 1.94 4.75 8.33
C LEU A 29 0.48 4.33 8.56
N ARG A 30 0.14 4.04 9.82
CA ARG A 30 -1.22 3.69 10.26
C ARG A 30 -1.49 4.29 11.63
N VAL A 31 -2.61 4.98 11.74
CA VAL A 31 -3.12 5.59 12.97
C VAL A 31 -4.47 4.96 13.29
N THR A 32 -4.66 4.58 14.56
CA THR A 32 -5.96 4.15 15.07
C THR A 32 -6.40 5.11 16.15
N LEU A 33 -7.57 5.69 15.99
CA LEU A 33 -8.24 6.58 16.95
C LEU A 33 -9.46 5.87 17.51
N ASP A 34 -9.80 6.16 18.73
CA ASP A 34 -10.99 5.65 19.41
C ASP A 34 -11.55 6.68 20.41
N ARG A 35 -12.54 6.27 21.21
CA ARG A 35 -13.14 7.14 22.24
C ARG A 35 -12.14 7.59 23.31
N ASN A 36 -11.06 6.85 23.56
CA ASN A 36 -10.07 7.13 24.58
C ASN A 36 -8.86 7.88 24.01
N SER A 37 -8.56 7.63 22.72
CA SER A 37 -7.45 8.22 21.98
C SER A 37 -7.98 8.92 20.72
N ARG A 38 -8.40 10.18 20.86
CA ARG A 38 -9.04 10.96 19.80
C ARG A 38 -8.07 11.69 18.88
N SER A 39 -6.79 11.67 19.20
CA SER A 39 -5.73 12.29 18.39
C SER A 39 -4.46 11.47 18.47
N SER A 40 -3.66 11.59 17.43
CA SER A 40 -2.35 10.96 17.31
C SER A 40 -1.40 11.87 16.54
N GLU A 41 -0.15 11.48 16.48
CA GLU A 41 0.91 12.21 15.81
C GLU A 41 1.49 11.35 14.69
N VAL A 42 1.77 12.00 13.56
CA VAL A 42 2.52 11.43 12.44
C VAL A 42 3.79 12.27 12.30
N VAL A 43 4.93 11.64 12.52
CA VAL A 43 6.24 12.28 12.42
C VAL A 43 6.76 12.13 11.00
N VAL A 44 7.20 13.23 10.42
CA VAL A 44 7.92 13.25 9.15
C VAL A 44 9.34 13.71 9.41
N ARG A 45 10.32 12.92 9.02
CA ARG A 45 11.74 13.24 9.13
C ARG A 45 12.34 13.39 7.74
N ASN A 46 13.06 14.47 7.55
CA ASN A 46 13.81 14.72 6.33
C ASN A 46 15.24 14.18 6.48
N ASP A 47 15.58 13.13 5.73
CA ASP A 47 16.92 12.54 5.70
C ASP A 47 17.74 13.03 4.50
N ASP A 48 17.16 13.90 3.66
CA ASP A 48 17.85 14.54 2.55
C ASP A 48 18.73 15.74 3.02
N SER A 49 19.63 16.15 2.17
CA SER A 49 20.48 17.32 2.32
C SER A 49 19.79 18.65 1.96
N ALA A 50 18.64 18.59 1.29
CA ALA A 50 17.83 19.75 0.90
C ALA A 50 16.57 19.89 1.80
N PRO A 51 16.01 21.11 1.95
CA PRO A 51 14.75 21.32 2.63
C PRO A 51 13.60 20.58 1.94
N LEU A 52 12.81 19.82 2.72
CA LEU A 52 11.63 19.09 2.25
C LEU A 52 10.37 19.92 2.47
N ARG A 53 9.64 20.22 1.40
CA ARG A 53 8.35 20.93 1.48
C ARG A 53 7.23 19.93 1.26
N MET A 54 6.23 19.92 2.16
CA MET A 54 5.12 18.99 2.10
C MET A 54 3.77 19.67 2.25
N GLN A 55 2.80 19.18 1.49
CA GLN A 55 1.38 19.43 1.69
C GLN A 55 0.74 18.23 2.39
N VAL A 56 -0.19 18.49 3.29
CA VAL A 56 -0.96 17.48 4.00
C VAL A 56 -2.43 17.63 3.65
N GLU A 57 -3.05 16.54 3.19
CA GLU A 57 -4.46 16.49 2.82
C GLU A 57 -5.14 15.28 3.45
N GLY A 58 -6.25 15.49 4.15
CA GLY A 58 -7.07 14.43 4.72
C GLY A 58 -8.29 14.15 3.86
N MET A 59 -8.53 12.89 3.53
CA MET A 59 -9.67 12.45 2.73
C MET A 59 -10.40 11.28 3.41
N SER A 60 -11.73 11.24 3.31
CA SER A 60 -12.50 10.04 3.63
C SER A 60 -12.16 8.94 2.65
N TRP A 61 -11.96 7.73 3.16
CA TRP A 61 -11.57 6.57 2.36
C TRP A 61 -12.65 5.49 2.41
N SER A 62 -13.09 5.07 1.25
CA SER A 62 -14.02 3.95 1.06
C SER A 62 -13.51 3.02 -0.04
N GLN A 63 -14.17 1.88 -0.21
CA GLN A 63 -13.88 0.93 -1.27
C GLN A 63 -15.18 0.61 -2.01
N ASP A 64 -15.11 0.56 -3.34
CA ASP A 64 -16.24 0.16 -4.17
C ASP A 64 -16.38 -1.38 -4.25
N ALA A 65 -17.39 -1.86 -4.96
CA ALA A 65 -17.67 -3.29 -5.13
C ALA A 65 -16.56 -4.04 -5.89
N GLU A 66 -15.80 -3.35 -6.71
CA GLU A 66 -14.63 -3.86 -7.41
C GLU A 66 -13.36 -3.82 -6.54
N GLY A 67 -13.48 -3.29 -5.31
CA GLY A 67 -12.38 -3.19 -4.35
C GLY A 67 -11.45 -2.01 -4.57
N LYS A 68 -11.78 -1.07 -5.47
CA LYS A 68 -10.99 0.12 -5.71
C LYS A 68 -11.19 1.15 -4.60
N ASP A 69 -10.09 1.74 -4.16
CA ASP A 69 -10.12 2.83 -3.19
C ASP A 69 -10.79 4.07 -3.78
N ARG A 70 -11.68 4.69 -3.00
CA ARG A 70 -12.38 5.94 -3.31
C ARG A 70 -12.10 6.96 -2.22
N TYR A 71 -11.80 8.17 -2.64
CA TYR A 71 -11.46 9.27 -1.75
C TYR A 71 -12.42 10.43 -1.99
N THR A 72 -12.97 10.97 -0.90
CA THR A 72 -13.86 12.14 -0.91
C THR A 72 -13.43 13.12 0.19
N ALA A 73 -13.98 14.32 0.19
CA ALA A 73 -13.68 15.30 1.23
C ALA A 73 -13.96 14.73 2.63
N ALA A 74 -13.05 14.99 3.58
CA ALA A 74 -13.14 14.49 4.95
C ALA A 74 -13.69 15.56 5.90
N ASP A 75 -14.99 15.52 6.21
CA ASP A 75 -15.59 16.50 7.13
C ASP A 75 -15.29 16.22 8.62
N GLY A 76 -14.98 14.94 8.96
CA GLY A 76 -14.75 14.49 10.35
C GLY A 76 -13.29 14.49 10.79
N LEU A 77 -12.34 14.51 9.85
CA LEU A 77 -10.90 14.43 10.14
C LEU A 77 -10.31 15.82 10.40
N LEU A 78 -9.63 15.97 11.52
CA LEU A 78 -8.89 17.18 11.88
C LEU A 78 -7.40 16.88 11.72
N TYR A 79 -6.66 17.76 11.07
CA TYR A 79 -5.21 17.61 10.93
C TYR A 79 -4.53 18.97 10.78
N PHE A 80 -3.30 19.06 11.32
CA PHE A 80 -2.48 20.27 11.30
C PHE A 80 -1.00 19.90 11.47
N PRO A 81 -0.07 20.58 10.77
CA PRO A 81 -0.28 21.64 9.78
C PRO A 81 -0.77 21.10 8.42
N ARG A 82 -1.28 21.98 7.55
CA ARG A 82 -1.67 21.65 6.16
C ARG A 82 -0.51 21.74 5.18
N THR A 83 0.49 22.53 5.53
CA THR A 83 1.76 22.66 4.78
C THR A 83 2.89 22.80 5.79
N MET A 84 4.05 22.29 5.44
CA MET A 84 5.25 22.39 6.27
C MET A 84 6.51 22.35 5.43
N GLU A 85 7.55 22.98 5.97
CA GLU A 85 8.92 22.85 5.49
C GLU A 85 9.77 22.20 6.59
N ILE A 86 10.55 21.22 6.20
CA ILE A 86 11.38 20.42 7.09
C ILE A 86 12.83 20.59 6.66
N PRO A 87 13.65 21.30 7.43
CA PRO A 87 15.08 21.41 7.14
C PRO A 87 15.78 20.05 7.09
N PRO A 88 16.96 19.97 6.46
CA PRO A 88 17.77 18.75 6.44
C PRO A 88 18.01 18.19 7.85
N GLY A 89 17.82 16.87 8.01
CA GLY A 89 18.01 16.15 9.27
C GLY A 89 16.97 16.42 10.36
N GLU A 90 16.00 17.33 10.13
CA GLU A 90 14.96 17.66 11.11
C GLU A 90 13.68 16.83 10.92
N SER A 91 12.81 16.92 11.93
CA SER A 91 11.48 16.30 11.92
C SER A 91 10.39 17.32 12.17
N ARG A 92 9.21 17.07 11.64
CA ARG A 92 7.97 17.80 11.93
C ARG A 92 6.86 16.81 12.25
N ILE A 93 5.92 17.28 13.07
CA ILE A 93 4.78 16.48 13.52
C ILE A 93 3.52 17.00 12.83
N VAL A 94 2.78 16.09 12.23
CA VAL A 94 1.40 16.32 11.83
C VAL A 94 0.49 15.70 12.89
N ARG A 95 -0.30 16.53 13.56
CA ARG A 95 -1.34 16.06 14.47
C ARG A 95 -2.58 15.70 13.67
N VAL A 96 -3.14 14.53 13.96
CA VAL A 96 -4.36 14.03 13.34
C VAL A 96 -5.35 13.65 14.42
N GLY A 97 -6.62 14.01 14.24
CA GLY A 97 -7.66 13.72 15.22
C GLY A 97 -9.04 13.71 14.59
N VAL A 98 -10.06 13.39 15.38
CA VAL A 98 -11.46 13.35 14.93
C VAL A 98 -12.36 14.12 15.88
N ARG A 99 -13.41 14.71 15.32
CA ARG A 99 -14.53 15.21 16.13
C ARG A 99 -15.27 14.01 16.68
N ALA A 100 -15.33 13.92 18.00
CA ALA A 100 -15.91 12.76 18.65
C ALA A 100 -17.39 12.62 18.34
N ALA A 101 -17.73 11.57 17.63
CA ALA A 101 -19.05 10.97 17.61
C ALA A 101 -18.88 9.49 17.94
N PRO A 102 -19.78 8.85 18.71
CA PRO A 102 -19.76 7.40 18.84
C PRO A 102 -20.10 6.80 17.46
N VAL A 103 -19.16 6.08 16.87
CA VAL A 103 -19.38 5.35 15.63
C VAL A 103 -19.79 3.91 15.92
N THR A 104 -20.68 3.34 15.15
CA THR A 104 -21.07 1.93 15.23
C THR A 104 -20.28 1.06 14.28
N ARG A 105 -19.72 1.67 13.25
CA ARG A 105 -18.81 1.09 12.26
C ARG A 105 -17.58 1.97 12.16
N GLU A 106 -16.43 1.39 11.90
CA GLU A 106 -15.18 2.10 11.70
C GLU A 106 -15.31 3.15 10.58
N GLU A 107 -14.90 4.38 10.89
CA GLU A 107 -14.67 5.40 9.87
C GLU A 107 -13.23 5.35 9.41
N THR A 108 -13.03 5.51 8.12
CA THR A 108 -11.72 5.33 7.50
C THR A 108 -11.34 6.55 6.69
N TYR A 109 -10.07 6.98 6.87
CA TYR A 109 -9.51 8.15 6.21
C TYR A 109 -8.12 7.84 5.67
N ARG A 110 -7.69 8.63 4.70
CA ARG A 110 -6.30 8.73 4.25
C ARG A 110 -5.79 10.13 4.54
N LEU A 111 -4.66 10.21 5.22
CA LEU A 111 -3.89 11.43 5.36
C LEU A 111 -2.76 11.35 4.34
N PHE A 112 -2.89 12.10 3.26
CA PHE A 112 -1.88 12.18 2.24
C PHE A 112 -0.84 13.23 2.61
N LEU A 113 0.43 12.84 2.53
CA LEU A 113 1.58 13.73 2.64
C LEU A 113 2.23 13.75 1.27
N GLU A 114 2.20 14.90 0.64
CA GLU A 114 2.67 15.10 -0.74
C GLU A 114 3.84 16.07 -0.76
N GLU A 115 4.93 15.63 -1.36
CA GLU A 115 6.11 16.46 -1.56
C GLU A 115 5.81 17.55 -2.60
N LEU A 116 6.13 18.78 -2.27
CA LEU A 116 5.96 19.93 -3.16
C LEU A 116 7.26 20.26 -3.89
N PRO A 117 7.16 20.75 -5.14
CA PRO A 117 8.32 21.26 -5.86
C PRO A 117 9.09 22.31 -5.04
N GLY A 118 10.40 22.25 -5.10
CA GLY A 118 11.27 23.32 -4.61
C GLY A 118 11.04 24.64 -5.34
N PRO A 119 11.71 25.72 -4.90
CA PRO A 119 11.68 26.99 -5.61
C PRO A 119 12.10 26.85 -7.08
N PRO A 120 11.62 27.74 -7.98
CA PRO A 120 11.94 27.67 -9.41
C PRO A 120 13.44 27.79 -9.77
N ASP A 121 14.27 28.28 -8.86
CA ASP A 121 15.72 28.43 -9.06
C ASP A 121 16.50 27.11 -9.19
N ASP A 122 15.86 26.00 -8.84
CA ASP A 122 16.37 24.65 -9.09
C ASP A 122 16.05 24.11 -10.49
N ALA A 123 15.44 24.92 -11.36
CA ALA A 123 15.20 24.53 -12.73
C ALA A 123 16.56 24.37 -13.46
N THR A 124 16.74 23.22 -14.09
CA THR A 124 17.88 22.92 -14.97
C THR A 124 18.21 24.08 -15.87
N LYS A 125 19.47 24.55 -15.88
CA LYS A 125 19.94 25.59 -16.78
C LYS A 125 19.65 25.15 -18.22
N PRO A 126 19.20 26.09 -19.10
CA PRO A 126 19.00 25.76 -20.50
C PRO A 126 20.31 25.23 -21.11
N GLY A 127 20.30 23.97 -21.60
CA GLY A 127 21.46 23.35 -22.24
C GLY A 127 22.03 22.12 -21.53
N GLU A 128 21.63 21.82 -20.30
CA GLU A 128 21.93 20.56 -19.64
C GLU A 128 20.77 19.57 -19.90
N GLY A 129 21.09 18.38 -20.36
CA GLY A 129 20.20 17.29 -20.81
C GLY A 129 18.87 17.12 -20.06
N ALA A 130 18.10 16.08 -20.38
CA ALA A 130 16.83 15.82 -19.71
C ALA A 130 17.02 15.47 -18.24
N SER A 131 16.39 16.21 -17.31
CA SER A 131 16.34 15.87 -15.88
C SER A 131 14.94 15.34 -15.52
N LEU A 132 14.89 14.28 -14.71
CA LEU A 132 13.65 13.74 -14.16
C LEU A 132 13.61 14.03 -12.66
N ARG A 133 12.53 14.68 -12.20
CA ARG A 133 12.23 14.82 -10.77
C ARG A 133 10.99 13.99 -10.44
N VAL A 134 11.06 13.22 -9.35
CA VAL A 134 9.97 12.40 -8.85
C VAL A 134 9.51 13.01 -7.53
N TYR A 135 8.24 13.36 -7.44
CA TYR A 135 7.61 13.81 -6.20
C TYR A 135 6.76 12.69 -5.64
N LEU A 136 6.87 12.48 -4.34
CA LEU A 136 6.20 11.38 -3.66
C LEU A 136 4.92 11.85 -2.97
N ARG A 137 3.87 11.04 -3.08
CA ARG A 137 2.64 11.20 -2.30
C ARG A 137 2.40 9.93 -1.49
N VAL A 138 2.52 10.04 -0.17
CA VAL A 138 2.38 8.92 0.76
C VAL A 138 1.06 9.02 1.51
N GLY A 139 0.27 7.95 1.54
CA GLY A 139 -1.01 7.89 2.25
C GLY A 139 -0.90 7.15 3.57
N VAL A 140 -1.03 7.87 4.70
CA VAL A 140 -1.18 7.29 6.04
C VAL A 140 -2.63 6.87 6.23
N ALA A 141 -2.87 5.61 6.62
CA ALA A 141 -4.20 5.12 6.93
C ALA A 141 -4.62 5.60 8.32
N VAL A 142 -5.81 6.19 8.42
CA VAL A 142 -6.39 6.62 9.70
C VAL A 142 -7.72 5.93 9.91
N PHE A 143 -7.83 5.18 11.01
CA PHE A 143 -9.00 4.40 11.38
C PHE A 143 -9.59 4.95 12.67
N VAL A 144 -10.90 5.17 12.69
CA VAL A 144 -11.66 5.57 13.88
C VAL A 144 -12.51 4.39 14.31
N ALA A 145 -12.06 3.71 15.34
CA ALA A 145 -12.68 2.48 15.80
C ALA A 145 -14.00 2.72 16.53
N PRO A 146 -15.03 1.87 16.33
CA PRO A 146 -16.24 1.89 17.14
C PRO A 146 -15.97 1.43 18.58
N ALA A 147 -16.92 1.70 19.49
CA ALA A 147 -16.79 1.33 20.89
C ALA A 147 -16.70 -0.19 21.10
N GLN A 148 -17.38 -0.96 20.26
CA GLN A 148 -17.31 -2.42 20.20
C GLN A 148 -16.84 -2.83 18.82
N THR A 149 -15.72 -3.55 18.75
CA THR A 149 -15.12 -4.00 17.50
C THR A 149 -15.45 -5.45 17.22
N GLU A 150 -15.94 -5.72 16.03
CA GLU A 150 -16.16 -7.07 15.51
C GLU A 150 -15.32 -7.24 14.25
N ARG A 151 -14.33 -8.15 14.30
CA ARG A 151 -13.52 -8.52 13.14
C ARG A 151 -14.02 -9.86 12.60
N SER A 152 -14.55 -9.83 11.39
CA SER A 152 -15.04 -11.02 10.71
C SER A 152 -14.86 -10.87 9.21
N ALA A 153 -14.27 -11.87 8.57
CA ALA A 153 -14.16 -11.95 7.12
C ALA A 153 -14.28 -13.39 6.65
N GLN A 154 -14.67 -13.57 5.40
CA GLN A 154 -14.80 -14.89 4.79
C GLN A 154 -14.48 -14.86 3.30
N ILE A 155 -13.94 -15.96 2.77
CA ILE A 155 -13.85 -16.18 1.33
C ILE A 155 -15.20 -16.71 0.86
N THR A 156 -15.98 -15.88 0.20
CA THR A 156 -17.33 -16.24 -0.26
C THR A 156 -17.31 -16.99 -1.58
N LYS A 157 -16.31 -16.73 -2.44
CA LYS A 157 -16.14 -17.39 -3.72
C LYS A 157 -14.67 -17.62 -4.05
N LEU A 158 -14.37 -18.78 -4.60
CA LEU A 158 -13.17 -19.08 -5.36
C LEU A 158 -13.62 -19.87 -6.58
N ALA A 159 -13.38 -19.37 -7.76
CA ALA A 159 -13.75 -19.99 -9.03
C ALA A 159 -12.62 -19.82 -10.02
N LEU A 160 -12.57 -20.70 -11.04
CA LEU A 160 -11.58 -20.67 -12.11
C LEU A 160 -12.30 -20.82 -13.43
N GLY A 161 -12.00 -19.95 -14.39
CA GLY A 161 -12.56 -19.99 -15.73
C GLY A 161 -11.95 -18.90 -16.62
N GLY A 162 -11.88 -19.15 -17.93
CA GLY A 162 -11.30 -18.19 -18.88
C GLY A 162 -9.83 -17.83 -18.60
N GLY A 163 -9.07 -18.73 -17.98
CA GLY A 163 -7.66 -18.48 -17.62
C GLY A 163 -7.47 -17.57 -16.40
N GLU A 164 -8.54 -17.25 -15.69
CA GLU A 164 -8.50 -16.39 -14.49
C GLU A 164 -9.14 -17.07 -13.29
N ALA A 165 -8.55 -16.87 -12.12
CA ALA A 165 -9.18 -17.17 -10.85
C ALA A 165 -9.96 -15.95 -10.34
N GLU A 166 -11.23 -16.16 -9.96
CA GLU A 166 -12.06 -15.17 -9.30
C GLU A 166 -12.12 -15.47 -7.81
N LEU A 167 -11.56 -14.60 -7.01
CA LEU A 167 -11.55 -14.67 -5.55
C LEU A 167 -12.43 -13.55 -4.97
N VAL A 168 -13.43 -13.91 -4.17
CA VAL A 168 -14.30 -12.95 -3.49
C VAL A 168 -14.15 -13.08 -1.98
N ILE A 169 -13.78 -11.97 -1.34
CA ILE A 169 -13.62 -11.87 0.11
C ILE A 169 -14.59 -10.81 0.63
N ALA A 170 -15.38 -11.18 1.62
CA ALA A 170 -16.30 -10.27 2.31
C ALA A 170 -15.81 -10.02 3.74
N ASN A 171 -15.67 -8.75 4.10
CA ASN A 171 -15.54 -8.32 5.49
C ASN A 171 -16.95 -8.14 6.06
N THR A 172 -17.35 -9.04 6.94
CA THR A 172 -18.67 -9.05 7.59
C THR A 172 -18.66 -8.36 8.95
N GLY A 173 -17.50 -7.91 9.42
CA GLY A 173 -17.33 -7.17 10.67
C GLY A 173 -17.61 -5.67 10.53
N ASN A 174 -17.40 -4.95 11.63
CA ASN A 174 -17.59 -3.50 11.70
C ASN A 174 -16.27 -2.71 11.72
N VAL A 175 -15.12 -3.38 11.62
CA VAL A 175 -13.79 -2.79 11.45
C VAL A 175 -13.07 -3.43 10.27
N HIS A 176 -12.04 -2.75 9.75
CA HIS A 176 -11.23 -3.30 8.67
C HIS A 176 -10.53 -4.60 9.09
N VAL A 177 -10.29 -5.46 8.12
CA VAL A 177 -9.32 -6.56 8.22
C VAL A 177 -8.17 -6.31 7.27
N ARG A 178 -6.96 -6.71 7.70
CA ARG A 178 -5.75 -6.56 6.90
C ARG A 178 -5.14 -7.92 6.63
N ALA A 179 -4.93 -8.21 5.35
CA ALA A 179 -4.14 -9.35 4.93
C ALA A 179 -2.65 -8.94 4.86
N ASP A 180 -1.80 -9.66 5.57
CA ASP A 180 -0.34 -9.55 5.44
C ASP A 180 0.17 -10.48 4.33
N GLN A 181 -0.57 -11.60 4.12
CA GLN A 181 -0.40 -12.55 3.04
C GLN A 181 -1.75 -12.80 2.38
N LEU A 182 -1.81 -12.65 1.08
CA LEU A 182 -2.94 -13.05 0.25
C LEU A 182 -2.38 -13.65 -1.03
N GLU A 183 -2.61 -14.94 -1.24
CA GLU A 183 -2.07 -15.65 -2.37
C GLU A 183 -2.98 -16.77 -2.87
N LEU A 184 -2.82 -17.12 -4.13
CA LEU A 184 -3.37 -18.32 -4.73
C LEU A 184 -2.26 -19.36 -4.86
N VAL A 185 -2.50 -20.56 -4.32
CA VAL A 185 -1.58 -21.70 -4.37
C VAL A 185 -2.19 -22.79 -5.22
N GLY A 186 -1.52 -23.16 -6.31
CA GLY A 186 -1.96 -24.24 -7.19
C GLY A 186 -1.13 -25.50 -7.01
N THR A 187 -1.78 -26.67 -6.98
CA THR A 187 -1.11 -27.97 -6.88
C THR A 187 -1.47 -28.89 -8.04
N ASP A 188 -0.53 -29.76 -8.40
CA ASP A 188 -0.71 -30.82 -9.41
C ASP A 188 -1.12 -32.17 -8.78
N ARG A 189 -1.23 -33.22 -9.62
CA ARG A 189 -1.63 -34.58 -9.20
C ARG A 189 -0.65 -35.23 -8.23
N ALA A 190 0.60 -34.81 -8.23
CA ALA A 190 1.60 -35.30 -7.27
C ALA A 190 1.54 -34.57 -5.93
N GLY A 191 0.69 -33.52 -5.83
CA GLY A 191 0.62 -32.65 -4.67
C GLY A 191 1.70 -31.58 -4.64
N GLU A 192 2.45 -31.44 -5.71
CA GLU A 192 3.49 -30.41 -5.82
C GLU A 192 2.89 -29.02 -6.06
N ARG A 193 3.42 -28.00 -5.40
CA ARG A 193 3.05 -26.61 -5.62
C ARG A 193 3.63 -26.14 -6.94
N ILE A 194 2.78 -25.95 -7.95
CA ILE A 194 3.16 -25.51 -9.31
C ILE A 194 2.83 -24.04 -9.55
N LEU A 195 2.09 -23.41 -8.64
CA LEU A 195 1.73 -22.00 -8.70
C LEU A 195 1.74 -21.41 -7.27
N VAL A 196 2.38 -20.26 -7.13
CA VAL A 196 2.21 -19.36 -5.97
C VAL A 196 2.07 -17.95 -6.54
N GLN A 197 0.85 -17.44 -6.53
CA GLN A 197 0.53 -16.14 -7.12
C GLN A 197 0.08 -15.18 -6.01
N PRO A 198 0.91 -14.18 -5.64
CA PRO A 198 0.50 -13.17 -4.69
C PRO A 198 -0.59 -12.27 -5.30
N VAL A 199 -1.56 -11.90 -4.45
CA VAL A 199 -2.61 -10.94 -4.78
C VAL A 199 -2.30 -9.64 -4.04
N PRO A 200 -2.07 -8.51 -4.72
CA PRO A 200 -1.58 -7.28 -4.10
C PRO A 200 -2.69 -6.47 -3.40
N GLU A 201 -3.44 -7.11 -2.52
CA GLU A 201 -4.51 -6.49 -1.77
C GLU A 201 -4.24 -6.64 -0.27
N ARG A 202 -4.43 -5.56 0.49
CA ARG A 202 -4.12 -5.57 1.92
C ARG A 202 -5.29 -5.22 2.82
N TYR A 203 -6.16 -4.29 2.42
CA TYR A 203 -7.24 -3.80 3.26
C TYR A 203 -8.60 -4.17 2.71
N PHE A 204 -9.42 -4.74 3.58
CA PHE A 204 -10.84 -4.94 3.36
C PHE A 204 -11.58 -4.11 4.41
N LEU A 205 -12.12 -2.97 4.00
CA LEU A 205 -12.81 -2.06 4.92
C LEU A 205 -14.09 -2.69 5.47
N ALA A 206 -14.60 -2.16 6.57
CA ALA A 206 -15.76 -2.70 7.26
C ALA A 206 -16.98 -2.83 6.34
N GLY A 207 -17.53 -4.04 6.23
CA GLY A 207 -18.72 -4.36 5.42
C GLY A 207 -18.48 -4.37 3.90
N VAL A 208 -17.23 -4.31 3.44
CA VAL A 208 -16.89 -4.35 2.02
C VAL A 208 -16.73 -5.78 1.54
N THR A 209 -17.24 -6.05 0.34
CA THR A 209 -16.97 -7.29 -0.41
C THR A 209 -16.13 -6.93 -1.63
N LYS A 210 -14.97 -7.59 -1.76
CA LYS A 210 -14.06 -7.38 -2.89
C LYS A 210 -14.00 -8.59 -3.80
N THR A 211 -14.05 -8.33 -5.11
CA THR A 211 -13.80 -9.33 -6.15
C THR A 211 -12.45 -9.06 -6.78
N MET A 212 -11.55 -10.05 -6.71
CA MET A 212 -10.23 -10.01 -7.32
C MET A 212 -10.14 -11.04 -8.43
N ARG A 213 -9.61 -10.64 -9.58
CA ARG A 213 -9.33 -11.52 -10.72
C ARG A 213 -7.84 -11.65 -10.92
N VAL A 214 -7.38 -12.88 -10.98
CA VAL A 214 -5.96 -13.22 -11.03
C VAL A 214 -5.72 -14.15 -12.19
N ALA A 215 -4.93 -13.71 -13.17
CA ALA A 215 -4.58 -14.52 -14.31
C ALA A 215 -3.74 -15.74 -13.88
N ILE A 216 -4.10 -16.90 -14.37
CA ILE A 216 -3.38 -18.15 -14.13
C ILE A 216 -2.52 -18.46 -15.38
N PRO A 217 -1.20 -18.62 -15.23
CA PRO A 217 -0.34 -18.96 -16.36
C PRO A 217 -0.80 -20.22 -17.09
N PRO A 218 -0.84 -20.24 -18.44
CA PRO A 218 -1.37 -21.37 -19.22
C PRO A 218 -0.70 -22.71 -18.91
N ASP A 219 0.60 -22.70 -18.61
CA ASP A 219 1.34 -23.93 -18.29
C ASP A 219 1.00 -24.47 -16.90
N ALA A 220 0.74 -23.62 -15.93
CA ALA A 220 0.21 -24.04 -14.64
C ALA A 220 -1.22 -24.60 -14.79
N CYS A 221 -2.06 -23.94 -15.58
CA CYS A 221 -3.44 -24.33 -15.83
C CYS A 221 -3.58 -25.75 -16.37
N LYS A 222 -2.70 -26.20 -17.29
CA LYS A 222 -2.71 -27.56 -17.86
C LYS A 222 -2.48 -28.65 -16.82
N ARG A 223 -1.77 -28.35 -15.73
CA ARG A 223 -1.35 -29.31 -14.71
C ARG A 223 -2.15 -29.19 -13.41
N LEU A 224 -2.84 -28.07 -13.22
CA LEU A 224 -3.55 -27.71 -12.01
C LEU A 224 -4.68 -28.71 -11.72
N VAL A 225 -4.68 -29.30 -10.52
CA VAL A 225 -5.78 -30.14 -10.00
C VAL A 225 -6.46 -29.55 -8.78
N ALA A 226 -5.81 -28.62 -8.09
CA ALA A 226 -6.43 -27.87 -7.01
C ALA A 226 -5.85 -26.45 -6.94
N LEU A 227 -6.71 -25.50 -6.60
CA LEU A 227 -6.37 -24.12 -6.33
C LEU A 227 -6.83 -23.77 -4.92
N GLU A 228 -5.95 -23.22 -4.10
CA GLU A 228 -6.27 -22.77 -2.75
C GLU A 228 -6.01 -21.27 -2.63
N ALA A 229 -6.99 -20.54 -2.11
CA ALA A 229 -6.81 -19.17 -1.66
C ALA A 229 -6.40 -19.18 -0.19
N VAL A 230 -5.29 -18.51 0.11
CA VAL A 230 -4.73 -18.36 1.46
C VAL A 230 -4.72 -16.88 1.81
N VAL A 231 -5.38 -16.52 2.92
CA VAL A 231 -5.44 -15.16 3.44
C VAL A 231 -5.01 -15.19 4.90
N ALA A 232 -3.87 -14.61 5.21
CA ALA A 232 -3.35 -14.54 6.57
C ALA A 232 -3.03 -13.10 6.95
N GLY A 233 -3.25 -12.74 8.22
CA GLY A 233 -2.97 -11.43 8.77
C GLY A 233 -3.23 -11.37 10.27
N GLU A 234 -3.20 -10.17 10.84
CA GLU A 234 -3.48 -10.00 12.26
C GLU A 234 -4.92 -10.45 12.58
N ARG A 235 -5.06 -11.58 13.32
CA ARG A 235 -6.35 -12.22 13.66
C ARG A 235 -7.18 -12.62 12.43
N LEU A 236 -6.51 -12.96 11.34
CA LEU A 236 -7.13 -13.37 10.08
C LEU A 236 -6.38 -14.61 9.57
N ASP A 237 -7.09 -15.73 9.42
CA ASP A 237 -6.61 -16.95 8.76
C ASP A 237 -7.79 -17.57 8.02
N LEU A 238 -7.82 -17.36 6.71
CA LEU A 238 -8.89 -17.89 5.85
C LEU A 238 -8.26 -18.76 4.77
N ARG A 239 -8.90 -19.89 4.50
CA ARG A 239 -8.51 -20.79 3.43
C ARG A 239 -9.74 -21.27 2.67
N ARG A 240 -9.62 -21.35 1.36
CA ARG A 240 -10.64 -21.94 0.51
C ARG A 240 -9.99 -22.70 -0.62
N LYS A 241 -10.33 -23.96 -0.74
CA LYS A 241 -9.85 -24.84 -1.79
C LYS A 241 -10.92 -25.03 -2.88
N LEU A 242 -10.45 -25.09 -4.12
CA LEU A 242 -11.21 -25.42 -5.32
C LEU A 242 -10.52 -26.61 -5.99
N ASP A 243 -11.24 -27.72 -6.20
CA ASP A 243 -10.74 -28.80 -7.03
C ASP A 243 -10.94 -28.45 -8.50
N VAL A 244 -9.90 -28.66 -9.29
CA VAL A 244 -9.83 -28.25 -10.69
C VAL A 244 -9.68 -29.47 -11.59
N VAL A 245 -10.48 -29.53 -12.65
CA VAL A 245 -10.26 -30.52 -13.72
C VAL A 245 -9.14 -30.03 -14.60
N PRO A 246 -8.04 -30.80 -14.79
CA PRO A 246 -6.92 -30.38 -15.63
C PRO A 246 -7.35 -30.00 -17.04
N GLY A 247 -6.85 -28.87 -17.51
CA GLY A 247 -7.21 -28.31 -18.82
C GLY A 247 -8.50 -27.48 -18.84
N ASN A 248 -9.25 -27.40 -17.75
CA ASN A 248 -10.52 -26.65 -17.66
C ASN A 248 -10.34 -25.22 -17.14
N CYS A 249 -9.19 -24.62 -17.37
CA CYS A 249 -8.96 -23.21 -17.08
C CYS A 249 -9.32 -22.28 -18.27
N SER A 250 -9.73 -22.84 -19.39
CA SER A 250 -10.14 -22.08 -20.60
C SER A 250 -11.59 -21.63 -20.55
#